data_909a7392ae60a0b23b16843461289ab6
#
_entry.id   909a7392ae60a0b23b16843461289ab6
#
_cell.length_a   1.000
_cell.length_b   1.000
_cell.length_c   1.000
_cell.angle_alpha   90.00
_cell.angle_beta   90.00
_cell.angle_gamma   90.00
#
_symmetry.space_group_name_H-M   'P 1'
#
loop_
_entity.id
_entity.type
_entity.pdbx_description
1 polymer ?
#
loop_
_entity_poly.entity_id
_entity_poly.type
_entity_poly.pdbx_seq_one_letter_code
_entity_poly.pdbx_strand_id
1 'polypeptide(L)'
;DFCLSRGLGDVYKRQNLARARAQVDEAQAAGGWSGGVKAGVERLQESGEAFLLPEKVPVANVGNLSISTSYQFDLFGTLQRGIEAAQANADATQAAADTARITLVADVVRAYTQVCAANEEREIAEHSLSLQAQSTELTQRLRDAGRGDETQVTRSQTQFKSLRAELPRYEAARQSGLFRLSMLLAKPLDQLPAGTDSCAQLPHITQLLPVGDGAALLKRRPDVRQAERQLAAATARIGVATGALYPDISIGATVGTVGILDNLGKPSTNRWGFGPLISWTVPANGARERIHEAEAASQGALAHFDGVVLNAIRETQTGLAQY
;
A
#
# COMPACT_ATOMS: atom_id res chain seq x y z
N ASP A 1 23.39 5.03 6.34
CA ASP A 1 23.48 3.56 6.45
C ASP A 1 22.16 2.83 6.69
N PHE A 2 21.11 3.54 7.14
CA PHE A 2 19.82 2.91 7.46
C PHE A 2 18.93 2.67 6.23
N CYS A 3 19.15 3.38 5.12
CA CYS A 3 18.35 3.27 3.90
C CYS A 3 18.75 2.13 2.94
N LEU A 4 19.98 1.63 3.05
CA LEU A 4 20.52 0.62 2.12
C LEU A 4 20.27 -0.83 2.54
N SER A 5 19.82 -1.09 3.77
CA SER A 5 19.62 -2.46 4.27
C SER A 5 18.19 -3.02 4.11
N ARG A 6 17.26 -2.24 3.55
CA ARG A 6 15.87 -2.66 3.36
C ARG A 6 15.42 -2.27 1.95
N GLY A 7 14.97 -3.26 1.17
CA GLY A 7 14.51 -3.03 -0.19
C GLY A 7 13.51 -1.87 -0.27
N LEU A 8 13.63 -1.02 -1.27
CA LEU A 8 12.81 0.19 -1.48
C LEU A 8 11.30 -0.07 -1.32
N GLY A 9 10.84 -1.28 -1.67
CA GLY A 9 9.44 -1.68 -1.50
C GLY A 9 9.00 -1.84 -0.04
N ASP A 10 9.85 -2.32 0.86
CA ASP A 10 9.52 -2.51 2.28
C ASP A 10 9.44 -1.16 3.02
N VAL A 11 10.34 -0.23 2.71
CA VAL A 11 10.32 1.13 3.27
C VAL A 11 9.03 1.86 2.89
N TYR A 12 8.66 1.82 1.61
CA TYR A 12 7.42 2.45 1.13
C TYR A 12 6.17 1.86 1.80
N LYS A 13 6.10 0.54 1.96
CA LYS A 13 4.96 -0.14 2.61
C LYS A 13 4.87 0.18 4.10
N ARG A 14 5.99 0.30 4.80
CA ARG A 14 6.02 0.73 6.21
C ARG A 14 5.58 2.17 6.38
N GLN A 15 5.96 3.06 5.47
CA GLN A 15 5.49 4.45 5.49
C GLN A 15 3.99 4.56 5.25
N ASN A 16 3.43 3.75 4.32
CA ASN A 16 1.99 3.68 4.10
C ASN A 16 1.24 3.19 5.34
N LEU A 17 1.78 2.19 6.05
CA LEU A 17 1.20 1.71 7.31
C LEU A 17 1.27 2.77 8.42
N ALA A 18 2.41 3.46 8.55
CA ALA A 18 2.54 4.56 9.52
C ALA A 18 1.53 5.68 9.24
N ARG A 19 1.35 6.03 7.96
CA ARG A 19 0.32 6.99 7.53
C ARG A 19 -1.09 6.51 7.87
N ALA A 20 -1.41 5.25 7.60
CA ALA A 20 -2.74 4.70 7.90
C ALA A 20 -3.03 4.69 9.41
N ARG A 21 -2.03 4.40 10.25
CA ARG A 21 -2.16 4.48 11.71
C ARG A 21 -2.36 5.91 12.19
N ALA A 22 -1.61 6.87 11.64
CA ALA A 22 -1.82 8.29 11.95
C ALA A 22 -3.25 8.77 11.58
N GLN A 23 -3.84 8.22 10.50
CA GLN A 23 -5.24 8.48 10.15
C GLN A 23 -6.24 7.89 11.16
N VAL A 24 -5.91 6.76 11.80
CA VAL A 24 -6.71 6.23 12.93
C VAL A 24 -6.63 7.17 14.12
N ASP A 25 -5.43 7.61 14.48
CA ASP A 25 -5.21 8.53 15.59
C ASP A 25 -5.94 9.87 15.34
N GLU A 26 -5.92 10.37 14.10
CA GLU A 26 -6.67 11.56 13.67
C GLU A 26 -8.19 11.36 13.83
N ALA A 27 -8.72 10.22 13.37
CA ALA A 27 -10.15 9.89 13.51
C ALA A 27 -10.57 9.77 14.97
N GLN A 28 -9.72 9.20 15.84
CA GLN A 28 -9.96 9.11 17.27
C GLN A 28 -9.91 10.48 17.94
N ALA A 29 -8.97 11.32 17.55
CA ALA A 29 -8.82 12.68 18.08
C ALA A 29 -10.03 13.56 17.72
N ALA A 30 -10.69 13.33 16.58
CA ALA A 30 -11.89 14.06 16.19
C ALA A 30 -13.06 13.89 17.16
N GLY A 31 -13.11 12.79 17.94
CA GLY A 31 -14.08 12.56 19.01
C GLY A 31 -13.72 13.19 20.36
N GLY A 32 -12.59 13.91 20.45
CA GLY A 32 -12.11 14.55 21.68
C GLY A 32 -12.58 15.99 21.86
N TRP A 33 -12.04 16.62 22.90
CA TRP A 33 -12.18 18.08 23.07
C TRP A 33 -11.46 18.81 21.95
N SER A 34 -12.16 19.73 21.31
CA SER A 34 -11.58 20.67 20.36
C SER A 34 -11.38 22.03 21.00
N GLY A 35 -10.31 22.73 20.65
CA GLY A 35 -10.01 24.07 21.13
C GLY A 35 -9.63 24.97 19.97
N GLY A 36 -10.04 26.25 20.03
CA GLY A 36 -9.71 27.21 19.01
C GLY A 36 -9.49 28.61 19.58
N VAL A 37 -8.57 29.34 18.97
CA VAL A 37 -8.36 30.77 19.25
C VAL A 37 -8.71 31.53 17.99
N LYS A 38 -9.57 32.53 18.12
CA LYS A 38 -9.93 33.45 17.04
C LYS A 38 -9.52 34.86 17.41
N ALA A 39 -8.76 35.52 16.57
CA ALA A 39 -8.40 36.92 16.68
C ALA A 39 -8.67 37.60 15.34
N GLY A 40 -9.25 38.76 15.36
CA GLY A 40 -9.53 39.52 14.15
C GLY A 40 -9.69 41.00 14.45
N VAL A 41 -9.41 41.83 13.45
CA VAL A 41 -9.68 43.26 13.46
C VAL A 41 -10.37 43.59 12.13
N GLU A 42 -11.55 44.22 12.24
CA GLU A 42 -12.35 44.59 11.09
C GLU A 42 -12.72 46.08 11.17
N ARG A 43 -12.69 46.76 10.05
CA ARG A 43 -13.25 48.10 9.91
C ARG A 43 -14.65 48.00 9.35
N LEU A 44 -15.63 48.21 10.19
CA LEU A 44 -17.04 48.04 9.82
C LEU A 44 -17.92 49.15 10.31
N GLN A 45 -19.08 49.24 9.72
CA GLN A 45 -20.20 50.06 10.19
C GLN A 45 -21.38 49.14 10.49
N GLU A 46 -21.77 49.06 11.75
CA GLU A 46 -22.96 48.32 12.18
C GLU A 46 -24.24 49.04 11.75
N SER A 47 -25.31 48.26 11.55
CA SER A 47 -26.63 48.84 11.34
C SER A 47 -27.19 49.38 12.66
N GLY A 48 -27.60 50.66 12.67
CA GLY A 48 -28.28 51.22 13.84
C GLY A 48 -29.58 50.49 14.18
N GLU A 49 -30.32 50.03 13.15
CA GLU A 49 -31.57 49.28 13.36
C GLU A 49 -31.37 47.94 14.09
N ALA A 50 -30.20 47.31 13.93
CA ALA A 50 -29.87 46.09 14.66
C ALA A 50 -29.82 46.29 16.17
N PHE A 51 -29.63 47.55 16.61
CA PHE A 51 -29.62 47.95 18.02
C PHE A 51 -30.83 48.85 18.42
N LEU A 52 -31.87 48.89 17.56
CA LEU A 52 -33.07 49.73 17.77
C LEU A 52 -32.73 51.23 17.86
N LEU A 53 -31.63 51.64 17.22
CA LEU A 53 -31.20 53.03 17.19
C LEU A 53 -31.62 53.67 15.84
N PRO A 54 -32.34 54.81 15.83
CA PRO A 54 -32.74 55.48 14.59
C PRO A 54 -31.58 56.14 13.87
N GLU A 55 -30.42 56.23 14.51
CA GLU A 55 -29.24 56.93 14.00
C GLU A 55 -28.22 55.97 13.36
N LYS A 56 -27.47 56.49 12.39
CA LYS A 56 -26.39 55.79 11.73
C LYS A 56 -25.22 55.61 12.70
N VAL A 57 -24.84 54.36 12.97
CA VAL A 57 -23.67 54.02 13.79
C VAL A 57 -22.40 54.45 13.04
N PRO A 58 -21.45 55.15 13.71
CA PRO A 58 -20.21 55.52 13.06
C PRO A 58 -19.35 54.32 12.68
N VAL A 59 -18.54 54.49 11.62
CA VAL A 59 -17.54 53.46 11.22
C VAL A 59 -16.50 53.33 12.31
N ALA A 60 -16.26 52.12 12.77
CA ALA A 60 -15.29 51.82 13.82
C ALA A 60 -14.35 50.69 13.42
N ASN A 61 -13.16 50.65 14.02
CA ASN A 61 -12.29 49.46 14.00
C ASN A 61 -12.71 48.57 15.18
N VAL A 62 -13.23 47.41 14.88
CA VAL A 62 -13.69 46.42 15.88
C VAL A 62 -12.69 45.29 15.95
N GLY A 63 -12.22 45.00 17.16
CA GLY A 63 -11.36 43.86 17.44
C GLY A 63 -12.15 42.72 18.11
N ASN A 64 -11.80 41.49 17.83
CA ASN A 64 -12.25 40.35 18.55
C ASN A 64 -11.06 39.45 18.94
N LEU A 65 -11.09 38.90 20.14
CA LEU A 65 -10.19 37.85 20.60
C LEU A 65 -11.03 36.89 21.44
N SER A 66 -11.05 35.62 21.05
CA SER A 66 -11.80 34.59 21.76
C SER A 66 -11.09 33.26 21.78
N ILE A 67 -11.25 32.58 22.90
CA ILE A 67 -10.85 31.17 23.07
C ILE A 67 -12.14 30.37 23.19
N SER A 68 -12.27 29.32 22.41
CA SER A 68 -13.41 28.41 22.44
C SER A 68 -12.95 26.97 22.63
N THR A 69 -13.77 26.21 23.33
CA THR A 69 -13.60 24.74 23.40
C THR A 69 -14.95 24.10 23.18
N SER A 70 -14.96 22.93 22.54
CA SER A 70 -16.18 22.15 22.35
C SER A 70 -15.90 20.64 22.40
N TYR A 71 -16.93 19.90 22.79
CA TYR A 71 -16.94 18.44 22.77
C TYR A 71 -18.18 17.97 22.03
N GLN A 72 -18.00 17.12 21.01
CA GLN A 72 -19.08 16.56 20.21
C GLN A 72 -19.55 15.23 20.81
N PHE A 73 -20.86 15.08 21.02
CA PHE A 73 -21.47 13.83 21.46
C PHE A 73 -21.80 12.96 20.25
N ASP A 74 -21.23 11.78 20.18
CA ASP A 74 -21.51 10.83 19.09
C ASP A 74 -22.78 10.01 19.36
N LEU A 75 -23.93 10.68 19.36
CA LEU A 75 -25.22 10.05 19.66
C LEU A 75 -25.73 9.15 18.52
N PHE A 76 -25.29 9.41 17.31
CA PHE A 76 -25.72 8.70 16.10
C PHE A 76 -24.61 7.82 15.51
N GLY A 77 -23.48 7.69 16.18
CA GLY A 77 -22.40 6.78 15.83
C GLY A 77 -21.56 7.23 14.63
N THR A 78 -21.66 8.47 14.17
CA THR A 78 -20.91 9.00 13.02
C THR A 78 -19.41 8.94 13.26
N LEU A 79 -18.95 9.40 14.43
CA LEU A 79 -17.55 9.36 14.83
C LEU A 79 -17.06 7.93 15.01
N GLN A 80 -17.83 7.10 15.71
CA GLN A 80 -17.50 5.69 15.93
C GLN A 80 -17.35 4.94 14.61
N ARG A 81 -18.27 5.13 13.66
CA ARG A 81 -18.20 4.54 12.31
C ARG A 81 -17.02 5.08 11.51
N GLY A 82 -16.66 6.34 11.68
CA GLY A 82 -15.46 6.93 11.11
C GLY A 82 -14.18 6.27 11.61
N ILE A 83 -14.07 6.03 12.91
CA ILE A 83 -12.96 5.33 13.55
C ILE A 83 -12.89 3.87 13.05
N GLU A 84 -14.01 3.16 12.99
CA GLU A 84 -14.08 1.80 12.47
C GLU A 84 -13.58 1.73 11.02
N ALA A 85 -14.00 2.69 10.18
CA ALA A 85 -13.54 2.76 8.78
C ALA A 85 -12.03 3.01 8.69
N ALA A 86 -11.49 3.92 9.51
CA ALA A 86 -10.07 4.20 9.57
C ALA A 86 -9.26 2.99 10.05
N GLN A 87 -9.73 2.32 11.11
CA GLN A 87 -9.09 1.12 11.65
C GLN A 87 -9.07 -0.01 10.62
N ALA A 88 -10.20 -0.27 9.95
CA ALA A 88 -10.29 -1.30 8.91
C ALA A 88 -9.35 -0.98 7.72
N ASN A 89 -9.19 0.29 7.34
CA ASN A 89 -8.22 0.70 6.33
C ASN A 89 -6.76 0.49 6.78
N ALA A 90 -6.45 0.74 8.05
CA ALA A 90 -5.12 0.47 8.60
C ALA A 90 -4.81 -1.03 8.61
N ASP A 91 -5.79 -1.86 9.00
CA ASP A 91 -5.68 -3.33 8.95
C ASP A 91 -5.51 -3.85 7.52
N ALA A 92 -6.24 -3.27 6.54
CA ALA A 92 -6.08 -3.57 5.11
C ALA A 92 -4.66 -3.21 4.62
N THR A 93 -4.14 -2.06 5.05
CA THR A 93 -2.78 -1.62 4.71
C THR A 93 -1.71 -2.53 5.33
N GLN A 94 -1.92 -3.02 6.55
CA GLN A 94 -1.06 -4.03 7.17
C GLN A 94 -1.07 -5.33 6.36
N ALA A 95 -2.24 -5.82 5.98
CA ALA A 95 -2.38 -7.02 5.15
C ALA A 95 -1.72 -6.86 3.76
N ALA A 96 -1.81 -5.67 3.16
CA ALA A 96 -1.11 -5.34 1.92
C ALA A 96 0.42 -5.38 2.09
N ALA A 97 0.95 -4.95 3.24
CA ALA A 97 2.37 -5.05 3.55
C ALA A 97 2.81 -6.51 3.72
N ASP A 98 1.98 -7.34 4.36
CA ASP A 98 2.23 -8.78 4.50
C ASP A 98 2.23 -9.49 3.13
N THR A 99 1.30 -9.15 2.23
CA THR A 99 1.27 -9.64 0.84
C THR A 99 2.56 -9.27 0.10
N ALA A 100 2.97 -8.01 0.19
CA ALA A 100 4.20 -7.55 -0.46
C ALA A 100 5.45 -8.28 0.07
N ARG A 101 5.49 -8.59 1.37
CA ARG A 101 6.58 -9.37 1.97
C ARG A 101 6.65 -10.79 1.41
N ILE A 102 5.51 -11.47 1.30
CA ILE A 102 5.45 -12.83 0.73
C ILE A 102 5.89 -12.81 -0.73
N THR A 103 5.40 -11.84 -1.52
CA THR A 103 5.79 -11.67 -2.92
C THR A 103 7.28 -11.41 -3.06
N LEU A 104 7.85 -10.54 -2.22
CA LEU A 104 9.28 -10.27 -2.21
C LEU A 104 10.11 -11.52 -1.95
N VAL A 105 9.73 -12.32 -0.94
CA VAL A 105 10.41 -13.59 -0.64
C VAL A 105 10.34 -14.54 -1.84
N ALA A 106 9.16 -14.68 -2.46
CA ALA A 106 8.98 -15.52 -3.64
C ALA A 106 9.83 -15.04 -4.83
N ASP A 107 9.91 -13.72 -5.05
CA ASP A 107 10.73 -13.14 -6.11
C ASP A 107 12.24 -13.32 -5.88
N VAL A 108 12.69 -13.23 -4.63
CA VAL A 108 14.08 -13.53 -4.26
C VAL A 108 14.41 -14.98 -4.54
N VAL A 109 13.53 -15.92 -4.13
CA VAL A 109 13.71 -17.36 -4.41
C VAL A 109 13.77 -17.61 -5.91
N ARG A 110 12.84 -17.04 -6.70
CA ARG A 110 12.84 -17.19 -8.17
C ARG A 110 14.14 -16.66 -8.80
N ALA A 111 14.59 -15.47 -8.39
CA ALA A 111 15.80 -14.88 -8.93
C ALA A 111 17.04 -15.72 -8.57
N TYR A 112 17.11 -16.25 -7.35
CA TYR A 112 18.18 -17.16 -6.93
C TYR A 112 18.16 -18.47 -7.72
N THR A 113 16.99 -19.09 -7.85
CA THR A 113 16.81 -20.32 -8.64
C THR A 113 17.21 -20.09 -10.10
N GLN A 114 16.90 -18.91 -10.68
CA GLN A 114 17.33 -18.56 -12.03
C GLN A 114 18.86 -18.52 -12.17
N VAL A 115 19.59 -18.00 -11.18
CA VAL A 115 21.06 -18.00 -11.16
C VAL A 115 21.59 -19.44 -11.14
N CYS A 116 21.05 -20.29 -10.24
CA CYS A 116 21.46 -21.70 -10.13
C CYS A 116 21.19 -22.46 -11.43
N ALA A 117 20.00 -22.30 -12.01
CA ALA A 117 19.63 -22.94 -13.27
C ALA A 117 20.56 -22.52 -14.42
N ALA A 118 20.84 -21.20 -14.54
CA ALA A 118 21.73 -20.71 -15.58
C ALA A 118 23.17 -21.22 -15.47
N ASN A 119 23.67 -21.43 -14.24
CA ASN A 119 24.98 -22.03 -14.00
C ASN A 119 25.00 -23.52 -14.37
N GLU A 120 23.98 -24.28 -13.97
CA GLU A 120 23.83 -25.70 -14.31
C GLU A 120 23.70 -25.91 -15.82
N GLU A 121 22.85 -25.11 -16.49
CA GLU A 121 22.68 -25.12 -17.95
C GLU A 121 23.99 -24.78 -18.67
N ARG A 122 24.77 -23.81 -18.16
CA ARG A 122 26.07 -23.45 -18.72
C ARG A 122 27.06 -24.60 -18.59
N GLU A 123 27.15 -25.27 -17.44
CA GLU A 123 28.03 -26.43 -17.23
C GLU A 123 27.69 -27.58 -18.18
N ILE A 124 26.41 -27.89 -18.34
CA ILE A 124 25.94 -28.91 -19.29
C ILE A 124 26.30 -28.53 -20.73
N ALA A 125 26.11 -27.23 -21.09
CA ALA A 125 26.46 -26.74 -22.45
C ALA A 125 27.98 -26.78 -22.70
N GLU A 126 28.82 -26.43 -21.74
CA GLU A 126 30.29 -26.53 -21.81
C GLU A 126 30.74 -27.98 -21.97
N HIS A 127 30.12 -28.91 -21.20
CA HIS A 127 30.40 -30.34 -21.36
C HIS A 127 30.00 -30.85 -22.75
N SER A 128 28.80 -30.49 -23.23
CA SER A 128 28.33 -30.82 -24.58
C SER A 128 29.24 -30.29 -25.67
N LEU A 129 29.73 -29.04 -25.50
CA LEU A 129 30.67 -28.41 -26.41
C LEU A 129 32.00 -29.18 -26.44
N SER A 130 32.51 -29.64 -25.29
CA SER A 130 33.75 -30.43 -25.21
C SER A 130 33.63 -31.76 -25.94
N LEU A 131 32.50 -32.48 -25.77
CA LEU A 131 32.22 -33.72 -26.51
C LEU A 131 32.11 -33.48 -28.03
N GLN A 132 31.44 -32.41 -28.44
CA GLN A 132 31.33 -32.04 -29.83
C GLN A 132 32.70 -31.67 -30.46
N ALA A 133 33.59 -31.02 -29.68
CA ALA A 133 34.95 -30.72 -30.11
C ALA A 133 35.73 -32.01 -30.40
N GLN A 134 35.68 -33.03 -29.51
CA GLN A 134 36.29 -34.33 -29.68
C GLN A 134 35.73 -35.04 -30.93
N SER A 135 34.39 -35.03 -31.09
CA SER A 135 33.73 -35.58 -32.25
C SER A 135 34.19 -34.93 -33.57
N THR A 136 34.33 -33.60 -33.58
CA THR A 136 34.78 -32.84 -34.73
C THR A 136 36.24 -33.19 -35.08
N GLU A 137 37.10 -33.28 -34.08
CA GLU A 137 38.49 -33.71 -34.24
C GLU A 137 38.60 -35.12 -34.84
N LEU A 138 37.81 -36.08 -34.30
CA LEU A 138 37.78 -37.45 -34.82
C LEU A 138 37.33 -37.49 -36.28
N THR A 139 36.26 -36.75 -36.62
CA THR A 139 35.75 -36.69 -38.01
C THR A 139 36.80 -36.12 -38.95
N GLN A 140 37.58 -35.12 -38.51
CA GLN A 140 38.65 -34.53 -39.27
C GLN A 140 39.81 -35.55 -39.51
N ARG A 141 40.22 -36.28 -38.45
CA ARG A 141 41.23 -37.33 -38.58
C ARG A 141 40.80 -38.47 -39.52
N LEU A 142 39.53 -38.87 -39.49
CA LEU A 142 38.98 -39.88 -40.39
C LEU A 142 39.02 -39.40 -41.87
N ARG A 143 38.70 -38.14 -42.12
CA ARG A 143 38.83 -37.53 -43.46
C ARG A 143 40.29 -37.52 -43.93
N ASP A 144 41.23 -37.09 -43.09
CA ASP A 144 42.64 -37.02 -43.37
C ASP A 144 43.25 -38.41 -43.66
N ALA A 145 42.70 -39.46 -43.04
CA ALA A 145 43.03 -40.87 -43.31
C ALA A 145 42.30 -41.48 -44.52
N GLY A 146 41.56 -40.67 -45.32
CA GLY A 146 40.82 -41.12 -46.49
C GLY A 146 39.56 -41.94 -46.18
N ARG A 147 39.08 -41.95 -44.92
CA ARG A 147 37.93 -42.74 -44.45
C ARG A 147 36.71 -41.89 -44.16
N GLY A 148 36.74 -40.59 -44.47
CA GLY A 148 35.67 -39.65 -44.20
C GLY A 148 35.41 -38.70 -45.37
N ASP A 149 34.26 -37.99 -45.31
CA ASP A 149 33.83 -37.04 -46.33
C ASP A 149 33.91 -35.62 -45.76
N GLU A 150 34.23 -34.61 -46.58
CA GLU A 150 34.31 -33.20 -46.29
C GLU A 150 32.97 -32.67 -45.75
N THR A 151 31.86 -33.20 -46.28
CA THR A 151 30.51 -32.83 -45.83
C THR A 151 30.29 -33.18 -44.34
N GLN A 152 30.83 -34.31 -43.88
CA GLN A 152 30.75 -34.71 -42.47
C GLN A 152 31.55 -33.77 -41.54
N VAL A 153 32.73 -33.38 -41.97
CA VAL A 153 33.60 -32.43 -41.27
C VAL A 153 32.87 -31.08 -41.15
N THR A 154 32.36 -30.56 -42.27
CA THR A 154 31.64 -29.28 -42.28
C THR A 154 30.40 -29.29 -41.39
N ARG A 155 29.64 -30.40 -41.41
CA ARG A 155 28.47 -30.58 -40.54
C ARG A 155 28.87 -30.60 -39.07
N SER A 156 29.91 -31.35 -38.70
CA SER A 156 30.40 -31.43 -37.32
C SER A 156 30.93 -30.08 -36.81
N GLN A 157 31.67 -29.33 -37.68
CA GLN A 157 32.12 -27.98 -37.36
C GLN A 157 30.97 -26.98 -37.18
N THR A 158 29.93 -27.09 -38.00
CA THR A 158 28.73 -26.26 -37.89
C THR A 158 28.04 -26.50 -36.56
N GLN A 159 27.87 -27.77 -36.17
CA GLN A 159 27.28 -28.14 -34.89
C GLN A 159 28.11 -27.60 -33.69
N PHE A 160 29.44 -27.74 -33.76
CA PHE A 160 30.33 -27.17 -32.74
C PHE A 160 30.17 -25.65 -32.62
N LYS A 161 30.15 -24.92 -33.73
CA LYS A 161 29.96 -23.46 -33.73
C LYS A 161 28.60 -23.05 -33.23
N SER A 162 27.54 -23.82 -33.53
CA SER A 162 26.19 -23.60 -33.03
C SER A 162 26.12 -23.73 -31.50
N LEU A 163 26.65 -24.82 -30.94
CA LEU A 163 26.70 -25.03 -29.49
C LEU A 163 27.52 -23.95 -28.80
N ARG A 164 28.65 -23.53 -29.37
CA ARG A 164 29.48 -22.46 -28.85
C ARG A 164 28.73 -21.12 -28.80
N ALA A 165 27.89 -20.84 -29.80
CA ALA A 165 27.12 -19.61 -29.88
C ALA A 165 26.00 -19.50 -28.80
N GLU A 166 25.61 -20.60 -28.16
CA GLU A 166 24.63 -20.60 -27.10
C GLU A 166 25.19 -20.21 -25.72
N LEU A 167 26.49 -20.41 -25.46
CA LEU A 167 27.11 -20.15 -24.16
C LEU A 167 26.87 -18.71 -23.62
N PRO A 168 26.97 -17.64 -24.44
CA PRO A 168 26.73 -16.29 -23.96
C PRO A 168 25.30 -16.07 -23.44
N ARG A 169 24.32 -16.86 -23.91
CA ARG A 169 22.92 -16.78 -23.46
C ARG A 169 22.78 -17.20 -21.98
N TYR A 170 23.45 -18.27 -21.58
CA TYR A 170 23.43 -18.74 -20.20
C TYR A 170 24.13 -17.76 -19.27
N GLU A 171 25.26 -17.19 -19.71
CA GLU A 171 25.94 -16.15 -18.94
C GLU A 171 25.07 -14.89 -18.76
N ALA A 172 24.38 -14.47 -19.83
CA ALA A 172 23.45 -13.34 -19.76
C ALA A 172 22.26 -13.64 -18.82
N ALA A 173 21.74 -14.87 -18.81
CA ALA A 173 20.67 -15.31 -17.90
C ALA A 173 21.15 -15.28 -16.44
N ARG A 174 22.37 -15.76 -16.17
CA ARG A 174 23.00 -15.68 -14.85
C ARG A 174 23.13 -14.24 -14.35
N GLN A 175 23.70 -13.36 -15.18
CA GLN A 175 23.86 -11.95 -14.83
C GLN A 175 22.52 -11.26 -14.59
N SER A 176 21.52 -11.54 -15.41
CA SER A 176 20.16 -11.02 -15.23
C SER A 176 19.58 -11.43 -13.88
N GLY A 177 19.76 -12.70 -13.45
CA GLY A 177 19.37 -13.18 -12.15
C GLY A 177 20.07 -12.45 -11.00
N LEU A 178 21.38 -12.23 -11.11
CA LEU A 178 22.18 -11.49 -10.12
C LEU A 178 21.76 -10.02 -10.01
N PHE A 179 21.50 -9.33 -11.12
CA PHE A 179 20.99 -7.97 -11.11
C PHE A 179 19.62 -7.88 -10.47
N ARG A 180 18.75 -8.86 -10.72
CA ARG A 180 17.43 -8.94 -10.08
C ARG A 180 17.56 -9.15 -8.57
N LEU A 181 18.45 -10.03 -8.12
CA LEU A 181 18.74 -10.22 -6.68
C LEU A 181 19.30 -8.96 -6.04
N SER A 182 20.24 -8.29 -6.69
CA SER A 182 20.81 -7.01 -6.24
C SER A 182 19.70 -5.97 -6.00
N MET A 183 18.77 -5.84 -6.95
CA MET A 183 17.62 -4.93 -6.83
C MET A 183 16.68 -5.34 -5.69
N LEU A 184 16.30 -6.63 -5.60
CA LEU A 184 15.37 -7.12 -4.59
C LEU A 184 15.93 -7.02 -3.16
N LEU A 185 17.24 -7.26 -2.99
CA LEU A 185 17.92 -7.18 -1.71
C LEU A 185 18.40 -5.75 -1.39
N ALA A 186 18.27 -4.81 -2.33
CA ALA A 186 18.82 -3.46 -2.27
C ALA A 186 20.31 -3.45 -1.87
N LYS A 187 21.08 -4.35 -2.47
CA LYS A 187 22.52 -4.49 -2.25
C LYS A 187 23.25 -4.46 -3.60
N PRO A 188 24.40 -3.76 -3.70
CA PRO A 188 25.28 -3.90 -4.84
C PRO A 188 25.73 -5.36 -5.04
N LEU A 189 26.16 -5.71 -6.26
CA LEU A 189 26.53 -7.09 -6.62
C LEU A 189 27.64 -7.67 -5.74
N ASP A 190 28.63 -6.83 -5.37
CA ASP A 190 29.76 -7.17 -4.50
C ASP A 190 29.37 -7.43 -3.04
N GLN A 191 28.16 -7.04 -2.64
CA GLN A 191 27.61 -7.24 -1.29
C GLN A 191 26.53 -8.33 -1.22
N LEU A 192 26.31 -9.05 -2.30
CA LEU A 192 25.43 -10.22 -2.27
C LEU A 192 26.04 -11.31 -1.36
N PRO A 193 25.21 -12.19 -0.75
CA PRO A 193 25.71 -13.28 0.08
C PRO A 193 26.71 -14.14 -0.69
N ALA A 194 27.79 -14.54 0.00
CA ALA A 194 28.81 -15.39 -0.60
C ALA A 194 28.18 -16.70 -1.14
N GLY A 195 28.62 -17.16 -2.31
CA GLY A 195 28.11 -18.34 -2.96
C GLY A 195 26.83 -18.13 -3.80
N THR A 196 26.25 -16.91 -3.82
CA THR A 196 25.08 -16.65 -4.66
C THR A 196 25.36 -16.78 -6.15
N ASP A 197 26.54 -16.36 -6.60
CA ASP A 197 26.99 -16.39 -7.99
C ASP A 197 27.49 -17.77 -8.45
N SER A 198 27.92 -18.60 -7.50
CA SER A 198 28.51 -19.94 -7.74
C SER A 198 27.55 -21.09 -7.46
N CYS A 199 26.27 -20.82 -7.26
CA CYS A 199 25.25 -21.87 -7.12
C CYS A 199 25.18 -22.68 -8.43
N ALA A 200 25.52 -23.97 -8.37
CA ALA A 200 25.56 -24.87 -9.53
C ALA A 200 24.48 -25.96 -9.49
N GLN A 201 23.65 -26.00 -8.46
CA GLN A 201 22.58 -27.00 -8.31
C GLN A 201 21.27 -26.32 -7.95
N LEU A 202 20.21 -26.77 -8.61
CA LEU A 202 18.86 -26.29 -8.28
C LEU A 202 18.48 -26.71 -6.87
N PRO A 203 17.92 -25.80 -6.04
CA PRO A 203 17.38 -26.15 -4.74
C PRO A 203 16.26 -27.17 -4.87
N HIS A 204 16.32 -28.25 -4.10
CA HIS A 204 15.27 -29.28 -4.07
C HIS A 204 14.39 -29.13 -2.83
N ILE A 205 13.10 -29.35 -3.00
CA ILE A 205 12.15 -29.43 -1.88
C ILE A 205 12.34 -30.80 -1.24
N THR A 206 12.84 -30.82 0.00
CA THR A 206 13.11 -32.06 0.76
C THR A 206 11.92 -32.49 1.61
N GLN A 207 10.97 -31.62 1.87
CA GLN A 207 9.79 -31.91 2.69
C GLN A 207 8.53 -31.82 1.83
N LEU A 208 7.62 -32.78 2.03
CA LEU A 208 6.29 -32.72 1.44
C LEU A 208 5.56 -31.48 1.93
N LEU A 209 4.93 -30.76 1.00
CA LEU A 209 4.08 -29.62 1.35
C LEU A 209 2.93 -30.09 2.25
N PRO A 210 2.73 -29.51 3.44
CA PRO A 210 1.61 -29.87 4.28
C PRO A 210 0.31 -29.40 3.62
N VAL A 211 -0.42 -30.32 3.00
CA VAL A 211 -1.76 -30.06 2.45
C VAL A 211 -2.72 -30.01 3.63
N GLY A 212 -3.02 -28.79 4.09
CA GLY A 212 -3.92 -28.53 5.20
C GLY A 212 -5.37 -28.30 4.76
N ASP A 213 -6.22 -27.86 5.71
CA ASP A 213 -7.57 -27.42 5.43
C ASP A 213 -7.56 -26.16 4.53
N GLY A 214 -8.25 -26.22 3.39
CA GLY A 214 -8.35 -25.12 2.43
C GLY A 214 -8.97 -23.86 3.02
N ALA A 215 -9.94 -23.99 3.96
CA ALA A 215 -10.54 -22.86 4.66
C ALA A 215 -9.53 -22.17 5.59
N ALA A 216 -8.66 -22.92 6.26
CA ALA A 216 -7.59 -22.38 7.09
C ALA A 216 -6.53 -21.66 6.24
N LEU A 217 -6.26 -22.13 5.03
CA LEU A 217 -5.36 -21.48 4.09
C LEU A 217 -5.91 -20.10 3.66
N LEU A 218 -7.18 -20.03 3.25
CA LEU A 218 -7.82 -18.77 2.86
C LEU A 218 -7.78 -17.73 3.97
N LYS A 219 -8.05 -18.13 5.22
CA LYS A 219 -7.99 -17.23 6.40
C LYS A 219 -6.59 -16.69 6.67
N ARG A 220 -5.53 -17.42 6.30
CA ARG A 220 -4.13 -17.01 6.49
C ARG A 220 -3.62 -16.10 5.37
N ARG A 221 -4.24 -16.12 4.21
CA ARG A 221 -3.81 -15.33 3.06
C ARG A 221 -3.98 -13.83 3.33
N PRO A 222 -2.91 -13.06 3.23
CA PRO A 222 -3.00 -11.62 3.53
C PRO A 222 -3.74 -10.83 2.46
N ASP A 223 -3.77 -11.27 1.20
CA ASP A 223 -4.57 -10.66 0.11
C ASP A 223 -6.07 -10.79 0.39
N VAL A 224 -6.52 -11.95 0.88
CA VAL A 224 -7.92 -12.17 1.30
C VAL A 224 -8.26 -11.29 2.50
N ARG A 225 -7.38 -11.23 3.51
CA ARG A 225 -7.57 -10.33 4.66
C ARG A 225 -7.61 -8.86 4.26
N GLN A 226 -6.78 -8.45 3.30
CA GLN A 226 -6.80 -7.09 2.78
C GLN A 226 -8.16 -6.74 2.19
N ALA A 227 -8.70 -7.59 1.31
CA ALA A 227 -10.00 -7.37 0.68
C ALA A 227 -11.15 -7.39 1.70
N GLU A 228 -11.11 -8.30 2.70
CA GLU A 228 -12.07 -8.35 3.81
C GLU A 228 -12.07 -7.03 4.62
N ARG A 229 -10.88 -6.52 4.98
CA ARG A 229 -10.77 -5.26 5.71
C ARG A 229 -11.21 -4.04 4.89
N GLN A 230 -10.98 -4.05 3.57
CA GLN A 230 -11.51 -3.02 2.66
C GLN A 230 -13.04 -3.03 2.60
N LEU A 231 -13.65 -4.22 2.56
CA LEU A 231 -15.10 -4.37 2.65
C LEU A 231 -15.64 -3.84 3.99
N ALA A 232 -15.00 -4.17 5.10
CA ALA A 232 -15.38 -3.67 6.42
C ALA A 232 -15.31 -2.13 6.48
N ALA A 233 -14.25 -1.53 5.92
CA ALA A 233 -14.12 -0.09 5.84
C ALA A 233 -15.23 0.56 4.98
N ALA A 234 -15.57 -0.04 3.83
CA ALA A 234 -16.63 0.45 2.97
C ALA A 234 -18.00 0.37 3.67
N THR A 235 -18.28 -0.73 4.38
CA THR A 235 -19.52 -0.91 5.15
C THR A 235 -19.62 0.11 6.29
N ALA A 236 -18.53 0.38 7.02
CA ALA A 236 -18.53 1.39 8.08
C ALA A 236 -18.83 2.80 7.54
N ARG A 237 -18.39 3.13 6.32
CA ARG A 237 -18.68 4.42 5.66
C ARG A 237 -20.16 4.62 5.37
N ILE A 238 -20.97 3.56 5.20
CA ILE A 238 -22.42 3.70 5.11
C ILE A 238 -22.97 4.33 6.39
N GLY A 239 -22.48 3.89 7.56
CA GLY A 239 -22.85 4.47 8.84
C GLY A 239 -22.46 5.95 8.97
N VAL A 240 -21.25 6.33 8.47
CA VAL A 240 -20.83 7.73 8.44
C VAL A 240 -21.75 8.57 7.56
N ALA A 241 -22.09 8.08 6.35
CA ALA A 241 -23.00 8.76 5.46
C ALA A 241 -24.42 8.88 6.04
N THR A 242 -24.90 7.85 6.73
CA THR A 242 -26.19 7.84 7.41
C THR A 242 -26.25 8.86 8.54
N GLY A 243 -25.14 9.06 9.26
CA GLY A 243 -25.02 10.06 10.33
C GLY A 243 -25.35 11.49 9.87
N ALA A 244 -25.07 11.82 8.61
CA ALA A 244 -25.40 13.13 8.03
C ALA A 244 -26.90 13.44 7.93
N LEU A 245 -27.79 12.48 8.19
CA LEU A 245 -29.23 12.71 8.31
C LEU A 245 -29.66 13.26 9.68
N TYR A 246 -28.80 13.16 10.67
CA TYR A 246 -29.09 13.48 12.06
C TYR A 246 -28.38 14.78 12.48
N PRO A 247 -28.89 15.45 13.55
CA PRO A 247 -28.23 16.65 14.08
C PRO A 247 -26.90 16.31 14.78
N ASP A 248 -25.90 17.18 14.59
CA ASP A 248 -24.69 17.20 15.39
C ASP A 248 -24.96 17.90 16.72
N ILE A 249 -24.70 17.22 17.83
CA ILE A 249 -24.90 17.74 19.18
C ILE A 249 -23.54 17.87 19.86
N SER A 250 -23.24 19.06 20.32
CA SER A 250 -21.99 19.37 21.05
C SER A 250 -22.26 20.25 22.26
N ILE A 251 -21.35 20.25 23.22
CA ILE A 251 -21.31 21.23 24.30
C ILE A 251 -20.09 22.10 24.09
N GLY A 252 -20.25 23.40 24.23
CA GLY A 252 -19.15 24.35 23.99
C GLY A 252 -19.09 25.45 25.05
N ALA A 253 -17.89 25.97 25.21
CA ALA A 253 -17.61 27.16 26.01
C ALA A 253 -16.76 28.15 25.20
N THR A 254 -17.05 29.41 25.36
CA THR A 254 -16.28 30.50 24.71
C THR A 254 -16.04 31.59 25.73
N VAL A 255 -14.83 32.10 25.80
CA VAL A 255 -14.45 33.29 26.58
C VAL A 255 -13.65 34.19 25.64
N GLY A 256 -13.88 35.53 25.80
CA GLY A 256 -13.16 36.43 24.92
C GLY A 256 -13.53 37.87 25.15
N THR A 257 -13.09 38.74 24.26
CA THR A 257 -13.38 40.16 24.25
C THR A 257 -13.72 40.60 22.82
N VAL A 258 -14.73 41.43 22.67
CA VAL A 258 -15.16 42.03 21.40
C VAL A 258 -15.59 43.46 21.61
N GLY A 259 -15.10 44.38 20.78
CA GLY A 259 -15.47 45.77 20.88
C GLY A 259 -14.59 46.67 20.02
N ILE A 260 -14.81 47.99 20.12
CA ILE A 260 -13.96 48.98 19.46
C ILE A 260 -12.51 48.76 19.92
N LEU A 261 -11.57 48.76 18.95
CA LEU A 261 -10.17 48.39 19.17
C LEU A 261 -9.51 49.11 20.36
N ASP A 262 -9.80 50.39 20.54
CA ASP A 262 -9.25 51.21 21.63
C ASP A 262 -9.76 50.78 23.02
N ASN A 263 -10.85 50.06 23.06
CA ASN A 263 -11.48 49.56 24.28
C ASN A 263 -11.28 48.05 24.51
N LEU A 264 -10.60 47.40 23.60
CA LEU A 264 -10.44 45.93 23.65
C LEU A 264 -9.73 45.53 24.95
N GLY A 265 -10.29 44.53 25.67
CA GLY A 265 -9.78 44.06 26.95
C GLY A 265 -10.32 44.81 28.18
N LYS A 266 -11.13 45.89 28.00
CA LYS A 266 -11.84 46.48 29.13
C LYS A 266 -12.99 45.58 29.58
N PRO A 267 -13.41 45.63 30.86
CA PRO A 267 -14.51 44.81 31.37
C PRO A 267 -15.78 44.84 30.54
N SER A 268 -16.08 45.99 29.91
CA SER A 268 -17.26 46.19 29.06
C SER A 268 -17.22 45.46 27.71
N THR A 269 -16.05 44.95 27.30
CA THR A 269 -15.87 44.22 26.05
C THR A 269 -15.78 42.71 26.29
N ASN A 270 -15.73 42.27 27.56
CA ASN A 270 -15.63 40.83 27.90
C ASN A 270 -16.93 40.10 27.61
N ARG A 271 -16.80 38.93 27.01
CA ARG A 271 -17.93 38.04 26.76
C ARG A 271 -17.54 36.58 27.12
N TRP A 272 -18.52 35.84 27.57
CA TRP A 272 -18.41 34.42 27.78
C TRP A 272 -19.74 33.74 27.44
N GLY A 273 -19.67 32.47 27.09
CA GLY A 273 -20.84 31.65 26.82
C GLY A 273 -20.51 30.19 27.10
N PHE A 274 -21.47 29.48 27.61
CA PHE A 274 -21.39 28.02 27.78
C PHE A 274 -22.78 27.43 27.51
N GLY A 275 -22.84 26.35 26.76
CA GLY A 275 -24.10 25.67 26.47
C GLY A 275 -24.01 24.59 25.41
N PRO A 276 -25.13 23.84 25.23
CA PRO A 276 -25.25 22.92 24.13
C PRO A 276 -25.40 23.66 22.80
N LEU A 277 -24.79 23.09 21.77
CA LEU A 277 -24.89 23.55 20.38
C LEU A 277 -25.49 22.40 19.57
N ILE A 278 -26.57 22.66 18.85
CA ILE A 278 -27.19 21.71 17.94
C ILE A 278 -27.06 22.28 16.53
N SER A 279 -26.42 21.55 15.64
CA SER A 279 -26.30 21.89 14.24
C SER A 279 -26.98 20.85 13.39
N TRP A 280 -27.95 21.27 12.58
CA TRP A 280 -28.67 20.36 11.69
C TRP A 280 -29.00 21.05 10.38
N THR A 281 -28.61 20.42 9.27
CA THR A 281 -28.93 20.93 7.92
C THR A 281 -30.24 20.30 7.44
N VAL A 282 -31.31 21.10 7.34
CA VAL A 282 -32.63 20.69 6.88
C VAL A 282 -33.09 21.58 5.73
N PRO A 283 -33.49 21.00 4.57
CA PRO A 283 -33.39 19.59 4.21
C PRO A 283 -31.96 19.12 4.08
N ALA A 284 -31.72 17.83 4.33
CA ALA A 284 -30.41 17.20 4.21
C ALA A 284 -30.07 16.94 2.72
N ASN A 285 -29.81 18.04 1.99
CA ASN A 285 -29.56 18.01 0.55
C ASN A 285 -28.39 17.09 0.19
N GLY A 286 -28.65 16.10 -0.69
CA GLY A 286 -27.65 15.14 -1.14
C GLY A 286 -27.19 14.10 -0.09
N ALA A 287 -27.77 14.07 1.11
CA ALA A 287 -27.37 13.09 2.14
C ALA A 287 -27.82 11.67 1.75
N ARG A 288 -29.00 11.52 1.16
CA ARG A 288 -29.48 10.22 0.68
C ARG A 288 -28.65 9.68 -0.48
N GLU A 289 -28.26 10.55 -1.37
CA GLU A 289 -27.40 10.22 -2.50
C GLU A 289 -26.00 9.78 -2.02
N ARG A 290 -25.45 10.42 -0.98
CA ARG A 290 -24.20 9.97 -0.33
C ARG A 290 -24.33 8.60 0.33
N ILE A 291 -25.51 8.27 0.89
CA ILE A 291 -25.78 6.93 1.41
C ILE A 291 -25.79 5.91 0.27
N HIS A 292 -26.52 6.18 -0.81
CA HIS A 292 -26.55 5.30 -1.99
C HIS A 292 -25.16 5.14 -2.63
N GLU A 293 -24.35 6.19 -2.66
CA GLU A 293 -22.94 6.12 -3.10
C GLU A 293 -22.14 5.17 -2.20
N ALA A 294 -22.27 5.31 -0.88
CA ALA A 294 -21.57 4.44 0.08
C ALA A 294 -22.03 2.98 0.01
N GLU A 295 -23.35 2.74 -0.19
CA GLU A 295 -23.90 1.42 -0.41
C GLU A 295 -23.38 0.77 -1.69
N ALA A 296 -23.35 1.51 -2.80
CA ALA A 296 -22.78 1.04 -4.06
C ALA A 296 -21.27 0.75 -3.93
N ALA A 297 -20.52 1.58 -3.21
CA ALA A 297 -19.11 1.35 -2.92
C ALA A 297 -18.90 0.07 -2.07
N SER A 298 -19.79 -0.19 -1.11
CA SER A 298 -19.75 -1.42 -0.30
C SER A 298 -20.06 -2.66 -1.13
N GLN A 299 -21.05 -2.60 -2.05
CA GLN A 299 -21.33 -3.70 -2.99
C GLN A 299 -20.14 -3.96 -3.93
N GLY A 300 -19.49 -2.90 -4.42
CA GLY A 300 -18.26 -3.02 -5.21
C GLY A 300 -17.13 -3.68 -4.44
N ALA A 301 -16.95 -3.33 -3.16
CA ALA A 301 -15.97 -3.94 -2.28
C ALA A 301 -16.26 -5.42 -1.99
N LEU A 302 -17.53 -5.81 -1.88
CA LEU A 302 -17.97 -7.20 -1.74
C LEU A 302 -17.61 -8.01 -3.00
N ALA A 303 -17.97 -7.51 -4.18
CA ALA A 303 -17.63 -8.16 -5.44
C ALA A 303 -16.11 -8.32 -5.64
N HIS A 304 -15.34 -7.32 -5.20
CA HIS A 304 -13.86 -7.40 -5.18
C HIS A 304 -13.37 -8.51 -4.23
N PHE A 305 -13.92 -8.58 -3.02
CA PHE A 305 -13.59 -9.63 -2.05
C PHE A 305 -13.86 -11.02 -2.61
N ASP A 306 -15.04 -11.24 -3.20
CA ASP A 306 -15.40 -12.51 -3.86
C ASP A 306 -14.39 -12.89 -4.97
N GLY A 307 -14.04 -11.92 -5.80
CA GLY A 307 -13.03 -12.08 -6.85
C GLY A 307 -11.66 -12.50 -6.31
N VAL A 308 -11.21 -11.89 -5.19
CA VAL A 308 -9.94 -12.25 -4.53
C VAL A 308 -9.99 -13.67 -3.97
N VAL A 309 -11.11 -14.06 -3.33
CA VAL A 309 -11.31 -15.43 -2.81
C VAL A 309 -11.24 -16.46 -3.93
N LEU A 310 -11.99 -16.23 -5.03
CA LEU A 310 -11.97 -17.13 -6.19
C LEU A 310 -10.58 -17.25 -6.82
N ASN A 311 -9.85 -16.14 -6.92
CA ASN A 311 -8.47 -16.15 -7.41
C ASN A 311 -7.54 -16.93 -6.47
N ALA A 312 -7.70 -16.79 -5.17
CA ALA A 312 -6.92 -17.53 -4.17
C ALA A 312 -7.15 -19.04 -4.27
N ILE A 313 -8.40 -19.46 -4.48
CA ILE A 313 -8.76 -20.87 -4.71
C ILE A 313 -8.09 -21.40 -6.00
N ARG A 314 -8.23 -20.65 -7.10
CA ARG A 314 -7.63 -20.99 -8.40
C ARG A 314 -6.11 -21.16 -8.28
N GLU A 315 -5.42 -20.20 -7.65
CA GLU A 315 -3.96 -20.27 -7.46
C GLU A 315 -3.54 -21.49 -6.64
N THR A 316 -4.27 -21.78 -5.57
CA THR A 316 -3.99 -22.93 -4.72
C THR A 316 -4.15 -24.25 -5.49
N GLN A 317 -5.25 -24.39 -6.23
CA GLN A 317 -5.50 -25.58 -7.05
C GLN A 317 -4.47 -25.75 -8.16
N THR A 318 -4.10 -24.63 -8.83
CA THR A 318 -3.07 -24.65 -9.88
C THR A 318 -1.71 -25.04 -9.29
N GLY A 319 -1.33 -24.47 -8.13
CA GLY A 319 -0.08 -24.80 -7.47
C GLY A 319 0.00 -26.28 -7.03
N LEU A 320 -1.10 -26.82 -6.50
CA LEU A 320 -1.17 -28.25 -6.13
C LEU A 320 -1.12 -29.17 -7.35
N ALA A 321 -1.69 -28.77 -8.47
CA ALA A 321 -1.64 -29.57 -9.71
C ALA A 321 -0.26 -29.56 -10.39
N GLN A 322 0.56 -28.55 -10.11
CA GLN A 322 1.93 -28.44 -10.63
C GLN A 322 2.97 -29.16 -9.73
N TYR A 323 2.61 -29.46 -8.50
CA TYR A 323 3.43 -30.21 -7.53
C TYR A 323 3.25 -31.72 -7.70
#